data_57470ad0d01de08f2c701b70c6ea35c2
#
_entry.id   57470ad0d01de08f2c701b70c6ea35c2
#
_cell.length_a   1.000
_cell.length_b   1.000
_cell.length_c   1.000
_cell.angle_alpha   90.00
_cell.angle_beta   90.00
_cell.angle_gamma   90.00
#
_symmetry.space_group_name_H-M   'P 1'
#
loop_
_entity.id
_entity.type
_entity.pdbx_description
1 polymer ?
#
loop_
_entity_poly.entity_id
_entity_poly.type
_entity_poly.pdbx_seq_one_letter_code
_entity_poly.pdbx_strand_id
1 'polypeptide(L)'
;MNLIACVDSNWAISNKGEILVSIPADKKLFKELTDGKVVVGDRRTMESIPGGTTLGGRTNIILTSDQNYSYGNAKIVHDMDEAMEELKNYADEDIFVVGGEKVYKEFFPYCERAYITKVDYEYQADAYLENLEESDEWIMTHDSDEWTYYDL
;
A
#
# COMPACT_ATOMS: atom_id res chain seq x y z
N MET A 1 -4.37 -10.62 3.26
CA MET A 1 -3.96 -9.41 2.48
C MET A 1 -2.55 -9.03 2.85
N ASN A 2 -1.90 -8.33 1.95
CA ASN A 2 -0.54 -7.83 2.15
C ASN A 2 -0.58 -6.31 2.23
N LEU A 3 0.24 -5.75 3.12
CA LEU A 3 0.48 -4.32 3.17
C LEU A 3 1.83 -4.07 2.51
N ILE A 4 1.94 -3.03 1.69
CA ILE A 4 3.20 -2.65 1.06
C ILE A 4 3.42 -1.16 1.22
N ALA A 5 4.57 -0.77 1.76
CA ALA A 5 4.86 0.61 2.09
C ALA A 5 6.35 0.91 2.04
N CYS A 6 6.66 2.18 1.76
CA CYS A 6 7.98 2.75 1.91
C CYS A 6 7.93 3.72 3.10
N VAL A 7 8.77 3.50 4.09
CA VAL A 7 8.80 4.31 5.32
C VAL A 7 10.19 4.86 5.57
N ASP A 8 10.26 5.99 6.28
CA ASP A 8 11.54 6.53 6.76
C ASP A 8 11.94 5.90 8.09
N SER A 9 12.98 6.41 8.73
CA SER A 9 13.48 5.87 10.01
C SER A 9 12.46 5.97 11.14
N ASN A 10 11.49 6.86 11.04
CA ASN A 10 10.40 7.04 12.01
C ASN A 10 9.08 6.40 11.58
N TRP A 11 9.10 5.56 10.55
CA TRP A 11 7.90 4.94 9.96
C TRP A 11 6.92 5.96 9.38
N ALA A 12 7.44 7.11 8.94
CA ALA A 12 6.67 8.10 8.21
C ALA A 12 6.47 7.65 6.77
N ILE A 13 5.30 7.99 6.20
CA ILE A 13 4.93 7.58 4.85
C ILE A 13 4.68 8.76 3.91
N SER A 14 4.23 9.90 4.44
CA SER A 14 3.90 11.06 3.60
C SER A 14 3.92 12.35 4.39
N ASN A 15 3.94 13.46 3.66
CA ASN A 15 3.78 14.79 4.21
C ASN A 15 2.83 15.59 3.33
N LYS A 16 1.76 16.13 3.91
CA LYS A 16 0.72 16.88 3.20
C LYS A 16 0.16 16.12 1.98
N GLY A 17 0.05 14.80 2.14
CA GLY A 17 -0.49 13.92 1.11
C GLY A 17 0.48 13.53 0.00
N GLU A 18 1.73 13.96 0.07
CA GLU A 18 2.75 13.59 -0.91
C GLU A 18 3.74 12.59 -0.32
N ILE A 19 4.21 11.65 -1.15
CA ILE A 19 5.22 10.68 -0.72
C ILE A 19 6.51 11.41 -0.35
N LEU A 20 7.22 10.88 0.65
CA LEU A 20 8.41 11.54 1.19
C LEU A 20 9.61 11.46 0.26
N VAL A 21 9.75 10.35 -0.45
CA VAL A 21 10.90 10.08 -1.30
C VAL A 21 10.50 9.10 -2.39
N SER A 22 11.16 9.24 -3.55
CA SER A 22 10.94 8.37 -4.69
C SER A 22 12.24 7.61 -4.96
N ILE A 23 12.22 6.30 -4.77
CA ILE A 23 13.39 5.43 -4.92
C ILE A 23 13.15 4.51 -6.12
N PRO A 24 13.95 4.60 -7.20
CA PRO A 24 13.75 3.75 -8.39
C PRO A 24 13.76 2.25 -8.10
N ALA A 25 14.62 1.78 -7.22
CA ALA A 25 14.67 0.37 -6.84
C ALA A 25 13.38 -0.08 -6.15
N ASP A 26 12.82 0.77 -5.29
CA ASP A 26 11.56 0.50 -4.60
C ASP A 26 10.38 0.45 -5.58
N LYS A 27 10.35 1.36 -6.54
CA LYS A 27 9.31 1.37 -7.59
C LYS A 27 9.37 0.11 -8.44
N LYS A 28 10.57 -0.35 -8.77
CA LYS A 28 10.77 -1.58 -9.53
C LYS A 28 10.27 -2.78 -8.74
N LEU A 29 10.60 -2.86 -7.47
CA LEU A 29 10.18 -3.94 -6.58
C LEU A 29 8.67 -3.96 -6.42
N PHE A 30 8.06 -2.79 -6.19
CA PHE A 30 6.61 -2.64 -6.12
C PHE A 30 5.93 -3.20 -7.37
N LYS A 31 6.45 -2.83 -8.54
CA LYS A 31 5.91 -3.30 -9.82
C LYS A 31 6.01 -4.82 -9.93
N GLU A 32 7.15 -5.39 -9.57
CA GLU A 32 7.38 -6.84 -9.63
C GLU A 32 6.48 -7.61 -8.65
N LEU A 33 6.35 -7.13 -7.42
CA LEU A 33 5.52 -7.78 -6.40
C LEU A 33 4.03 -7.74 -6.74
N THR A 34 3.58 -6.67 -7.39
CA THR A 34 2.15 -6.47 -7.66
C THR A 34 1.73 -6.85 -9.08
N ASP A 35 2.66 -7.27 -9.93
CA ASP A 35 2.34 -7.66 -11.31
C ASP A 35 1.37 -8.84 -11.33
N GLY A 36 0.27 -8.68 -12.06
CA GLY A 36 -0.79 -9.67 -12.11
C GLY A 36 -1.65 -9.77 -10.85
N LYS A 37 -1.45 -8.90 -9.89
CA LYS A 37 -2.11 -8.92 -8.59
C LYS A 37 -3.18 -7.81 -8.47
N VAL A 38 -3.70 -7.64 -7.26
CA VAL A 38 -4.72 -6.65 -6.93
C VAL A 38 -4.09 -5.59 -6.04
N VAL A 39 -4.25 -4.32 -6.40
CA VAL A 39 -3.81 -3.22 -5.55
C VAL A 39 -5.03 -2.42 -5.11
N VAL A 40 -5.07 -2.08 -3.82
CA VAL A 40 -6.14 -1.28 -3.24
C VAL A 40 -5.54 -0.10 -2.50
N GLY A 41 -6.06 1.08 -2.77
CA GLY A 41 -5.58 2.31 -2.16
C GLY A 41 -6.57 3.44 -2.28
N ASP A 42 -6.21 4.58 -1.68
CA ASP A 42 -7.02 5.77 -1.85
C ASP A 42 -6.70 6.45 -3.19
N ARG A 43 -7.56 7.41 -3.53
CA ARG A 43 -7.48 8.16 -4.79
C ARG A 43 -6.10 8.78 -5.02
N ARG A 44 -5.59 9.51 -4.04
CA ARG A 44 -4.32 10.25 -4.17
C ARG A 44 -3.14 9.29 -4.38
N THR A 45 -3.09 8.23 -3.61
CA THR A 45 -2.04 7.21 -3.73
C THR A 45 -2.08 6.54 -5.09
N MET A 46 -3.26 6.12 -5.53
CA MET A 46 -3.40 5.43 -6.82
C MET A 46 -3.05 6.33 -8.00
N GLU A 47 -3.41 7.61 -7.94
CA GLU A 47 -3.06 8.58 -8.99
C GLU A 47 -1.55 8.87 -9.04
N SER A 48 -0.83 8.66 -7.93
CA SER A 48 0.62 8.88 -7.86
C SER A 48 1.45 7.71 -8.39
N ILE A 49 0.86 6.54 -8.58
CA ILE A 49 1.58 5.36 -9.09
C ILE A 49 1.94 5.57 -10.56
N PRO A 50 3.24 5.45 -10.93
CA PRO A 50 3.64 5.60 -12.33
C PRO A 50 2.92 4.60 -13.23
N GLY A 51 2.36 5.10 -14.36
CA GLY A 51 1.55 4.30 -15.27
C GLY A 51 0.09 4.14 -14.83
N GLY A 52 -0.23 4.43 -13.58
CA GLY A 52 -1.60 4.36 -13.06
C GLY A 52 -2.29 3.05 -13.40
N THR A 53 -3.54 3.14 -13.87
CA THR A 53 -4.32 1.97 -14.28
C THR A 53 -3.85 1.35 -15.60
N THR A 54 -2.94 2.00 -16.32
CA THR A 54 -2.42 1.49 -17.60
C THR A 54 -1.29 0.49 -17.42
N LEU A 55 -0.75 0.33 -16.23
CA LEU A 55 0.23 -0.72 -15.96
C LEU A 55 -0.46 -2.07 -16.07
N GLY A 56 -0.11 -2.80 -17.11
CA GLY A 56 -0.79 -4.03 -17.50
C GLY A 56 -0.77 -5.11 -16.43
N GLY A 57 -1.82 -5.91 -16.40
CA GLY A 57 -1.91 -7.10 -15.57
C GLY A 57 -2.38 -6.90 -14.14
N ARG A 58 -2.47 -5.65 -13.64
CA ARG A 58 -2.96 -5.39 -12.28
C ARG A 58 -4.43 -5.04 -12.26
N THR A 59 -5.12 -5.48 -11.21
CA THR A 59 -6.46 -5.01 -10.90
C THR A 59 -6.34 -3.88 -9.89
N ASN A 60 -6.85 -2.70 -10.25
CA ASN A 60 -6.76 -1.50 -9.42
C ASN A 60 -8.11 -1.22 -8.78
N ILE A 61 -8.13 -1.11 -7.44
CA ILE A 61 -9.32 -0.80 -6.66
C ILE A 61 -9.05 0.50 -5.90
N ILE A 62 -9.91 1.49 -6.11
CA ILE A 62 -9.76 2.80 -5.47
C ILE A 62 -10.90 3.03 -4.50
N LEU A 63 -10.54 3.30 -3.24
CA LEU A 63 -11.48 3.64 -2.18
C LEU A 63 -11.61 5.16 -2.10
N THR A 64 -12.79 5.68 -2.41
CA THR A 64 -13.09 7.11 -2.32
C THR A 64 -14.57 7.33 -2.04
N SER A 65 -14.89 8.34 -1.25
CA SER A 65 -16.28 8.73 -1.00
C SER A 65 -16.93 9.46 -2.17
N ASP A 66 -16.15 9.89 -3.16
CA ASP A 66 -16.66 10.61 -4.33
C ASP A 66 -17.44 9.67 -5.26
N GLN A 67 -18.76 9.80 -5.28
CA GLN A 67 -19.66 8.94 -6.06
C GLN A 67 -19.50 9.13 -7.58
N ASN A 68 -18.87 10.20 -8.00
CA ASN A 68 -18.70 10.53 -9.42
C ASN A 68 -17.28 10.28 -9.94
N TYR A 69 -16.41 9.76 -9.08
CA TYR A 69 -15.02 9.53 -9.44
C TYR A 69 -14.87 8.33 -10.37
N SER A 70 -14.01 8.50 -11.38
CA SER A 70 -13.55 7.39 -12.21
C SER A 70 -12.08 7.61 -12.55
N TYR A 71 -11.34 6.53 -12.77
CA TYR A 71 -9.92 6.61 -13.10
C TYR A 71 -9.55 5.39 -13.97
N GLY A 72 -9.44 5.61 -15.28
CA GLY A 72 -9.12 4.54 -16.21
C GLY A 72 -10.07 3.33 -16.06
N ASN A 73 -9.51 2.15 -15.95
CA ASN A 73 -10.27 0.92 -15.76
C ASN A 73 -10.32 0.46 -14.29
N ALA A 74 -9.94 1.33 -13.36
CA ALA A 74 -9.99 1.02 -11.94
C ALA A 74 -11.43 0.77 -11.47
N LYS A 75 -11.58 -0.14 -10.53
CA LYS A 75 -12.84 -0.36 -9.83
C LYS A 75 -12.92 0.61 -8.66
N ILE A 76 -14.02 1.33 -8.56
CA ILE A 76 -14.21 2.33 -7.53
C ILE A 76 -15.12 1.77 -6.44
N VAL A 77 -14.69 1.84 -5.19
CA VAL A 77 -15.48 1.47 -4.02
C VAL A 77 -15.55 2.67 -3.09
N HIS A 78 -16.64 2.81 -2.36
CA HIS A 78 -16.94 4.04 -1.63
C HIS A 78 -16.82 3.93 -0.12
N ASP A 79 -16.79 2.71 0.42
CA ASP A 79 -16.58 2.45 1.84
C ASP A 79 -15.96 1.07 2.03
N MET A 80 -15.65 0.73 3.29
CA MET A 80 -15.02 -0.54 3.60
C MET A 80 -15.89 -1.74 3.28
N ASP A 81 -17.22 -1.64 3.43
CA ASP A 81 -18.12 -2.74 3.11
C ASP A 81 -18.11 -3.06 1.62
N GLU A 82 -18.15 -2.04 0.77
CA GLU A 82 -18.02 -2.21 -0.68
C GLU A 82 -16.65 -2.78 -1.06
N ALA A 83 -15.58 -2.26 -0.42
CA ALA A 83 -14.22 -2.73 -0.66
C ALA A 83 -14.07 -4.21 -0.33
N MET A 84 -14.52 -4.63 0.84
CA MET A 84 -14.43 -6.03 1.27
C MET A 84 -15.27 -6.95 0.40
N GLU A 85 -16.43 -6.51 -0.05
CA GLU A 85 -17.27 -7.28 -0.96
C GLU A 85 -16.57 -7.49 -2.31
N GLU A 86 -15.94 -6.45 -2.86
CA GLU A 86 -15.19 -6.57 -4.11
C GLU A 86 -13.97 -7.49 -3.94
N LEU A 87 -13.27 -7.38 -2.82
CA LEU A 87 -12.04 -8.15 -2.57
C LEU A 87 -12.29 -9.65 -2.38
N LYS A 88 -13.52 -10.07 -2.09
CA LYS A 88 -13.89 -11.49 -2.03
C LYS A 88 -13.67 -12.22 -3.37
N ASN A 89 -13.62 -11.49 -4.46
CA ASN A 89 -13.42 -12.06 -5.80
C ASN A 89 -11.96 -12.48 -6.08
N TYR A 90 -11.04 -12.19 -5.16
CA TYR A 90 -9.62 -12.41 -5.36
C TYR A 90 -9.00 -13.22 -4.22
N ALA A 91 -7.92 -13.93 -4.52
CA ALA A 91 -7.17 -14.63 -3.50
C ALA A 91 -6.53 -13.64 -2.52
N ASP A 92 -6.60 -13.94 -1.23
CA ASP A 92 -6.11 -13.04 -0.18
C ASP A 92 -4.62 -12.69 -0.35
N GLU A 93 -3.80 -13.68 -0.70
CA GLU A 93 -2.37 -13.48 -0.93
C GLU A 93 -2.04 -12.62 -2.16
N ASP A 94 -3.01 -12.36 -3.02
CA ASP A 94 -2.83 -11.52 -4.21
C ASP A 94 -3.21 -10.06 -3.98
N ILE A 95 -3.74 -9.72 -2.81
CA ILE A 95 -4.22 -8.38 -2.50
C ILE A 95 -3.13 -7.58 -1.78
N PHE A 96 -2.78 -6.41 -2.32
CA PHE A 96 -1.79 -5.49 -1.79
C PHE A 96 -2.43 -4.14 -1.44
N VAL A 97 -2.33 -3.75 -0.17
CA VAL A 97 -2.82 -2.47 0.33
C VAL A 97 -1.69 -1.45 0.20
N VAL A 98 -1.90 -0.41 -0.59
CA VAL A 98 -0.83 0.51 -1.01
C VAL A 98 -0.89 1.91 -0.39
N GLY A 99 -1.90 2.20 0.40
CA GLY A 99 -1.99 3.45 1.16
C GLY A 99 -3.15 4.36 0.75
N GLY A 100 -3.29 5.54 1.28
CA GLY A 100 -2.39 6.14 2.29
C GLY A 100 -2.70 5.77 3.73
N GLU A 101 -2.40 6.69 4.63
CA GLU A 101 -2.49 6.44 6.07
C GLU A 101 -3.84 5.86 6.51
N LYS A 102 -4.93 6.48 6.09
CA LYS A 102 -6.28 6.03 6.46
C LYS A 102 -6.57 4.62 5.93
N VAL A 103 -6.20 4.34 4.68
CA VAL A 103 -6.41 3.04 4.06
C VAL A 103 -5.56 1.98 4.76
N TYR A 104 -4.31 2.27 5.08
CA TYR A 104 -3.49 1.36 5.86
C TYR A 104 -4.15 1.01 7.20
N LYS A 105 -4.64 2.01 7.93
CA LYS A 105 -5.29 1.79 9.22
C LYS A 105 -6.55 0.94 9.10
N GLU A 106 -7.38 1.21 8.10
CA GLU A 106 -8.63 0.48 7.91
C GLU A 106 -8.40 -0.98 7.49
N PHE A 107 -7.39 -1.24 6.66
CA PHE A 107 -7.09 -2.59 6.19
C PHE A 107 -6.12 -3.37 7.08
N PHE A 108 -5.42 -2.70 7.99
CA PHE A 108 -4.41 -3.32 8.85
C PHE A 108 -4.89 -4.60 9.55
N PRO A 109 -6.10 -4.65 10.14
CA PRO A 109 -6.61 -5.86 10.79
C PRO A 109 -6.76 -7.07 9.88
N TYR A 110 -6.81 -6.85 8.57
CA TYR A 110 -6.99 -7.92 7.57
C TYR A 110 -5.67 -8.34 6.92
N CYS A 111 -4.56 -7.67 7.26
CA CYS A 111 -3.26 -7.96 6.67
C CYS A 111 -2.49 -8.98 7.50
N GLU A 112 -1.86 -9.94 6.82
CA GLU A 112 -1.06 -11.00 7.43
C GLU A 112 0.42 -10.84 7.14
N ARG A 113 0.76 -10.06 6.10
CA ARG A 113 2.14 -9.79 5.70
C ARG A 113 2.30 -8.33 5.33
N ALA A 114 3.45 -7.77 5.68
CA ALA A 114 3.79 -6.39 5.32
C ALA A 114 5.17 -6.38 4.66
N TYR A 115 5.22 -5.82 3.45
CA TYR A 115 6.45 -5.58 2.70
C TYR A 115 6.85 -4.13 2.94
N ILE A 116 7.94 -3.93 3.68
CA ILE A 116 8.37 -2.60 4.11
C ILE A 116 9.74 -2.26 3.53
N THR A 117 9.81 -1.17 2.79
CA THR A 117 11.07 -0.55 2.41
C THR A 117 11.38 0.53 3.41
N LYS A 118 12.49 0.41 4.14
CA LYS A 118 12.90 1.42 5.13
C LYS A 118 14.02 2.27 4.55
N VAL A 119 13.82 3.58 4.60
CA VAL A 119 14.83 4.57 4.20
C VAL A 119 15.52 5.08 5.46
N ASP A 120 16.84 4.98 5.49
CA ASP A 120 17.64 5.42 6.64
C ASP A 120 17.82 6.95 6.61
N TYR A 121 16.73 7.64 6.80
CA TYR A 121 16.66 9.10 6.83
C TYR A 121 15.36 9.51 7.54
N GLU A 122 15.37 10.66 8.19
CA GLU A 122 14.19 11.21 8.87
C GLU A 122 13.69 12.42 8.08
N TYR A 123 12.48 12.32 7.53
CA TYR A 123 11.83 13.39 6.78
C TYR A 123 10.84 14.15 7.65
N GLN A 124 10.54 15.39 7.26
CA GLN A 124 9.38 16.09 7.80
C GLN A 124 8.13 15.40 7.28
N ALA A 125 7.24 14.97 8.19
CA ALA A 125 6.09 14.17 7.82
C ALA A 125 4.92 14.44 8.76
N ASP A 126 3.71 14.15 8.27
CA ASP A 126 2.48 14.24 9.04
C ASP A 126 1.65 12.95 9.02
N ALA A 127 2.08 11.97 8.28
CA ALA A 127 1.40 10.67 8.21
C ALA A 127 2.41 9.54 8.44
N TYR A 128 2.00 8.54 9.23
CA TYR A 128 2.86 7.46 9.69
C TYR A 128 2.17 6.11 9.56
N LEU A 129 2.97 5.08 9.32
CA LEU A 129 2.54 3.70 9.45
C LEU A 129 2.87 3.22 10.87
N GLU A 130 2.08 2.28 11.39
CA GLU A 130 2.40 1.64 12.66
C GLU A 130 3.79 1.01 12.59
N ASN A 131 4.60 1.23 13.62
CA ASN A 131 5.94 0.66 13.68
C ASN A 131 5.85 -0.83 14.05
N LEU A 132 6.02 -1.69 13.05
CA LEU A 132 5.90 -3.14 13.23
C LEU A 132 7.05 -3.73 14.04
N GLU A 133 8.18 -3.04 14.15
CA GLU A 133 9.32 -3.47 14.96
C GLU A 133 9.00 -3.38 16.45
N GLU A 134 8.06 -2.52 16.85
CA GLU A 134 7.62 -2.37 18.23
C GLU A 134 6.41 -3.25 18.56
N SER A 135 5.87 -3.97 17.57
CA SER A 135 4.72 -4.83 17.77
C SER A 135 5.11 -6.18 18.36
N ASP A 136 4.29 -6.68 19.29
CA ASP A 136 4.44 -8.02 19.84
C ASP A 136 3.86 -9.09 18.90
N GLU A 137 3.05 -8.67 17.92
CA GLU A 137 2.34 -9.58 17.01
C GLU A 137 3.06 -9.79 15.68
N TRP A 138 3.86 -8.83 15.23
CA TRP A 138 4.56 -8.89 13.95
C TRP A 138 6.01 -9.29 14.13
N ILE A 139 6.47 -10.20 13.27
CA ILE A 139 7.83 -10.74 13.31
C ILE A 139 8.50 -10.47 11.97
N MET A 140 9.71 -9.91 11.99
CA MET A 140 10.51 -9.77 10.78
C MET A 140 10.92 -11.17 10.29
N THR A 141 10.47 -11.56 9.10
CA THR A 141 10.73 -12.88 8.53
C THR A 141 11.71 -12.84 7.37
N HIS A 142 11.98 -11.64 6.85
CA HIS A 142 12.96 -11.44 5.77
C HIS A 142 13.54 -10.03 5.89
N ASP A 143 14.86 -9.92 5.72
CA ASP A 143 15.55 -8.64 5.71
C ASP A 143 16.62 -8.68 4.61
N SER A 144 16.60 -7.67 3.74
CA SER A 144 17.55 -7.53 2.65
C SER A 144 17.81 -6.05 2.35
N ASP A 145 18.81 -5.78 1.53
CA ASP A 145 19.10 -4.42 1.08
C ASP A 145 18.00 -3.87 0.17
N GLU A 146 17.16 -4.76 -0.39
CA GLU A 146 16.10 -4.39 -1.30
C GLU A 146 14.79 -4.13 -0.58
N TRP A 147 14.40 -5.03 0.34
CA TRP A 147 13.13 -4.93 1.07
C TRP A 147 13.11 -5.82 2.29
N THR A 148 12.25 -5.46 3.23
CA THR A 148 12.03 -6.20 4.47
C THR A 148 10.55 -6.53 4.55
N TYR A 149 10.19 -7.74 4.96
CA TYR A 149 8.79 -8.01 5.24
C TYR A 149 8.59 -8.65 6.61
N TYR A 150 7.39 -8.43 7.12
CA TYR A 150 6.95 -8.87 8.43
C TYR A 150 5.72 -9.75 8.26
N ASP A 151 5.64 -10.81 9.02
CA ASP A 151 4.47 -11.67 9.08
C ASP A 151 3.81 -11.58 10.45
N LEU A 152 2.50 -11.64 10.44
CA LEU A 152 1.69 -11.66 11.64
C LEU A 152 1.84 -13.00 12.38
#